data_0048abafa685a6a540acab692ca99abf
#
_entry.id   0048abafa685a6a540acab692ca99abf
#
_cell.length_a   1.000
_cell.length_b   1.000
_cell.length_c   1.000
_cell.angle_alpha   90.00
_cell.angle_beta   90.00
_cell.angle_gamma   90.00
#
_symmetry.space_group_name_H-M   'P 1'
#
loop_
_entity.id
_entity.type
_entity.pdbx_description
1 polymer ?
#
loop_
_entity_poly.entity_id
_entity_poly.type
_entity_poly.pdbx_seq_one_letter_code
_entity_poly.pdbx_strand_id
1 'polypeptide(L)'
;MFDRIREDVRAVKERDPAARSFLEILLLYPGVKAIRMYRRAHFYYTHGWLFLARYVSQRAVRKTGIEIHPGAKIGRRLVIDHGTGIVIGETAEIGDDVLIYQGVTLGGTGKDTGKRHPTVGNNDMIS
;
A
#
# COMPACT_ATOMS: atom_id res chain seq x y z
N MET A 1 13.78 -6.41 -6.63
CA MET A 1 12.36 -6.29 -6.98
C MET A 1 11.61 -7.61 -6.81
N PHE A 2 12.10 -8.69 -7.41
CA PHE A 2 11.45 -9.99 -7.32
C PHE A 2 11.37 -10.50 -5.88
N ASP A 3 12.40 -10.25 -5.09
CA ASP A 3 12.44 -10.66 -3.68
C ASP A 3 11.37 -9.96 -2.83
N ARG A 4 11.08 -8.68 -3.13
CA ARG A 4 10.04 -7.94 -2.43
C ARG A 4 8.65 -8.52 -2.74
N ILE A 5 8.44 -8.92 -4.00
CA ILE A 5 7.18 -9.54 -4.42
C ILE A 5 6.97 -10.86 -3.68
N ARG A 6 8.00 -11.70 -3.61
CA ARG A 6 7.93 -12.96 -2.88
C ARG A 6 7.65 -12.75 -1.40
N GLU A 7 8.31 -11.77 -0.80
CA GLU A 7 8.11 -11.42 0.59
C GLU A 7 6.67 -11.01 0.86
N ASP A 8 6.10 -10.18 -0.01
CA ASP A 8 4.71 -9.73 0.14
C ASP A 8 3.73 -10.89 0.02
N VAL A 9 3.94 -11.78 -0.95
CA VAL A 9 3.06 -12.94 -1.12
C VAL A 9 3.13 -13.87 0.08
N ARG A 10 4.33 -14.09 0.63
CA ARG A 10 4.49 -14.89 1.85
C ARG A 10 3.77 -14.26 3.04
N ALA A 11 3.87 -12.95 3.19
CA ALA A 11 3.20 -12.25 4.28
C ALA A 11 1.69 -12.44 4.21
N VAL A 12 1.12 -12.39 3.01
CA VAL A 12 -0.31 -12.65 2.82
C VAL A 12 -0.64 -14.10 3.19
N LYS A 13 0.16 -15.06 2.75
CA LYS A 13 -0.08 -16.47 3.04
C LYS A 13 -0.07 -16.76 4.53
N GLU A 14 0.81 -16.12 5.27
CA GLU A 14 0.91 -16.30 6.72
C GLU A 14 -0.30 -15.77 7.46
N ARG A 15 -0.94 -14.72 6.94
CA ARG A 15 -2.05 -14.06 7.61
C ARG A 15 -3.43 -14.51 7.13
N ASP A 16 -3.52 -15.08 5.93
CA ASP A 16 -4.79 -15.46 5.32
C ASP A 16 -4.81 -16.97 5.07
N PRO A 17 -5.54 -17.73 5.89
CA PRO A 17 -5.60 -19.19 5.71
C PRO A 17 -6.31 -19.61 4.41
N ALA A 18 -7.07 -18.71 3.79
CA ALA A 18 -7.72 -18.99 2.51
C ALA A 18 -6.78 -18.82 1.32
N ALA A 19 -5.62 -18.19 1.51
CA ALA A 19 -4.65 -17.99 0.43
C ALA A 19 -3.97 -19.32 0.09
N ARG A 20 -4.10 -19.76 -1.15
CA ARG A 20 -3.66 -21.10 -1.55
C ARG A 20 -2.37 -21.15 -2.34
N SER A 21 -2.21 -20.29 -3.33
CA SER A 21 -1.06 -20.36 -4.22
C SER A 21 -0.43 -19.01 -4.44
N PHE A 22 0.85 -19.04 -4.81
CA PHE A 22 1.61 -17.83 -5.14
C PHE A 22 0.94 -17.05 -6.28
N LEU A 23 0.56 -17.75 -7.35
CA LEU A 23 -0.05 -17.07 -8.51
C LEU A 23 -1.39 -16.45 -8.18
N GLU A 24 -2.21 -17.13 -7.40
CA GLU A 24 -3.51 -16.61 -6.98
C GLU A 24 -3.33 -15.30 -6.20
N ILE A 25 -2.42 -15.30 -5.23
CA ILE A 25 -2.15 -14.11 -4.42
C ILE A 25 -1.61 -12.98 -5.29
N LEU A 26 -0.63 -13.30 -6.13
CA LEU A 26 0.03 -12.30 -6.96
C LEU A 26 -0.94 -11.64 -7.95
N LEU A 27 -1.80 -12.42 -8.56
CA LEU A 27 -2.66 -11.95 -9.65
C LEU A 27 -4.04 -11.50 -9.22
N LEU A 28 -4.59 -12.07 -8.16
CA LEU A 28 -5.99 -11.86 -7.81
C LEU A 28 -6.19 -11.03 -6.54
N TYR A 29 -5.20 -10.95 -5.68
CA TYR A 29 -5.33 -10.18 -4.44
C TYR A 29 -5.06 -8.70 -4.72
N PRO A 30 -6.09 -7.83 -4.58
CA PRO A 30 -5.91 -6.41 -4.92
C PRO A 30 -4.87 -5.71 -4.04
N GLY A 31 -4.73 -6.11 -2.77
CA GLY A 31 -3.73 -5.52 -1.89
C GLY A 31 -2.31 -5.68 -2.39
N VAL A 32 -1.97 -6.88 -2.86
CA VAL A 32 -0.63 -7.15 -3.41
C VAL A 32 -0.39 -6.32 -4.67
N LYS A 33 -1.40 -6.25 -5.54
CA LYS A 33 -1.31 -5.44 -6.77
C LYS A 33 -1.13 -3.96 -6.45
N ALA A 34 -1.88 -3.44 -5.49
CA ALA A 34 -1.80 -2.04 -5.08
C ALA A 34 -0.41 -1.70 -4.54
N ILE A 35 0.16 -2.56 -3.72
CA ILE A 35 1.48 -2.35 -3.14
C ILE A 35 2.56 -2.36 -4.22
N ARG A 36 2.46 -3.27 -5.18
CA ARG A 36 3.42 -3.30 -6.31
C ARG A 36 3.36 -2.02 -7.12
N MET A 37 2.16 -1.56 -7.44
CA MET A 37 1.99 -0.31 -8.18
C MET A 37 2.44 0.89 -7.36
N TYR A 38 2.20 0.88 -6.05
CA TYR A 38 2.70 1.92 -5.16
C TYR A 38 4.23 2.01 -5.22
N ARG A 39 4.94 0.88 -5.19
CA ARG A 39 6.41 0.91 -5.24
C ARG A 39 6.92 1.56 -6.51
N ARG A 40 6.28 1.27 -7.64
CA ARG A 40 6.62 1.91 -8.91
C ARG A 40 6.34 3.41 -8.85
N ALA A 41 5.18 3.79 -8.36
CA ALA A 41 4.81 5.20 -8.24
C ALA A 41 5.75 5.94 -7.29
N HIS A 42 6.11 5.31 -6.18
CA HIS A 42 7.03 5.89 -5.20
C HIS A 42 8.42 6.11 -5.79
N PHE A 43 8.90 5.17 -6.60
CA PHE A 43 10.16 5.33 -7.31
C PHE A 43 10.12 6.59 -8.18
N TYR A 44 9.08 6.78 -8.96
CA TYR A 44 8.94 7.97 -9.79
C TYR A 44 8.84 9.23 -8.94
N TYR A 45 8.11 9.17 -7.85
CA TYR A 45 7.94 10.30 -6.94
C TYR A 45 9.27 10.76 -6.36
N THR A 46 10.09 9.82 -5.88
CA THR A 46 11.39 10.16 -5.27
C THR A 46 12.41 10.64 -6.29
N HIS A 47 12.19 10.38 -7.58
CA HIS A 47 13.04 10.88 -8.66
C HIS A 47 12.52 12.19 -9.28
N GLY A 48 11.51 12.80 -8.66
CA GLY A 48 10.96 14.07 -9.13
C GLY A 48 9.96 13.97 -10.27
N TRP A 49 9.61 12.77 -10.71
CA TRP A 49 8.65 12.55 -11.79
C TRP A 49 7.23 12.50 -11.23
N LEU A 50 6.76 13.64 -10.75
CA LEU A 50 5.55 13.71 -9.93
C LEU A 50 4.28 13.40 -10.73
N PHE A 51 4.19 13.86 -11.97
CA PHE A 51 3.03 13.57 -12.81
C PHE A 51 2.91 12.08 -13.05
N LEU A 52 4.00 11.44 -13.45
CA LEU A 52 4.01 10.00 -13.74
C LEU A 52 3.68 9.19 -12.48
N ALA A 53 4.21 9.62 -11.34
CA ALA A 53 3.92 8.98 -10.06
C ALA A 53 2.42 8.99 -9.76
N ARG A 54 1.78 10.14 -9.91
CA ARG A 54 0.34 10.28 -9.70
C ARG A 54 -0.47 9.48 -10.72
N TYR A 55 -0.01 9.46 -11.95
CA TYR A 55 -0.68 8.67 -12.98
C TYR A 55 -0.75 7.19 -12.59
N VAL A 56 0.41 6.62 -12.18
CA VAL A 56 0.46 5.21 -11.76
C VAL A 56 -0.41 4.99 -10.52
N SER A 57 -0.36 5.90 -9.56
CA SER A 57 -1.17 5.83 -8.35
C SER A 57 -2.67 5.81 -8.68
N GLN A 58 -3.13 6.65 -9.60
CA GLN A 58 -4.53 6.71 -9.97
C GLN A 58 -4.96 5.47 -10.76
N ARG A 59 -4.06 4.91 -11.58
CA ARG A 59 -4.36 3.64 -12.24
C ARG A 59 -4.52 2.51 -11.22
N ALA A 60 -3.73 2.52 -10.16
CA ALA A 60 -3.86 1.55 -9.09
C ALA A 60 -5.23 1.62 -8.42
N VAL A 61 -5.75 2.82 -8.19
CA VAL A 61 -7.09 2.99 -7.63
C VAL A 61 -8.14 2.34 -8.53
N ARG A 62 -8.06 2.56 -9.82
CA ARG A 62 -9.03 1.97 -10.77
C ARG A 62 -8.97 0.44 -10.77
N LYS A 63 -7.78 -0.12 -10.63
CA LYS A 63 -7.62 -1.58 -10.70
C LYS A 63 -7.90 -2.28 -9.39
N THR A 64 -7.71 -1.60 -8.25
CA THR A 64 -7.71 -2.26 -6.95
C THR A 64 -8.73 -1.68 -5.96
N GLY A 65 -9.20 -0.46 -6.20
CA GLY A 65 -10.02 0.26 -5.22
C GLY A 65 -9.23 0.78 -4.02
N ILE A 66 -7.90 0.75 -4.10
CA ILE A 66 -7.01 1.16 -3.02
C ILE A 66 -6.19 2.36 -3.48
N GLU A 67 -6.28 3.44 -2.72
CA GLU A 67 -5.53 4.66 -3.03
C GLU A 67 -4.34 4.79 -2.09
N ILE A 68 -3.13 4.77 -2.66
CA ILE A 68 -1.91 5.01 -1.90
C ILE A 68 -1.16 6.14 -2.59
N HIS A 69 -1.01 7.27 -1.89
CA HIS A 69 -0.26 8.38 -2.47
C HIS A 69 1.19 7.96 -2.67
N PRO A 70 1.80 8.30 -3.82
CA PRO A 70 3.17 7.86 -4.10
C PRO A 70 4.22 8.42 -3.13
N GLY A 71 3.91 9.49 -2.42
CA GLY A 71 4.79 10.06 -1.41
C GLY A 71 4.78 9.33 -0.07
N ALA A 72 3.80 8.48 0.19
CA ALA A 72 3.74 7.73 1.44
C ALA A 72 4.99 6.86 1.63
N LYS A 73 5.39 6.67 2.89
CA LYS A 73 6.53 5.83 3.23
C LYS A 73 6.03 4.54 3.85
N ILE A 74 6.26 3.43 3.16
CA ILE A 74 5.73 2.13 3.57
C ILE A 74 6.90 1.16 3.76
N GLY A 75 6.93 0.52 4.92
CA GLY A 75 7.92 -0.49 5.24
C GLY A 75 7.67 -1.82 4.54
N ARG A 76 8.25 -2.88 5.08
CA ARG A 76 8.20 -4.20 4.46
C ARG A 76 7.04 -5.02 4.99
N ARG A 77 6.58 -5.95 4.18
CA ARG A 77 5.57 -6.96 4.55
C ARG A 77 4.24 -6.33 4.98
N LEU A 78 3.85 -5.24 4.31
CA LEU A 78 2.50 -4.71 4.49
C LEU A 78 1.50 -5.67 3.88
N VAL A 79 0.49 -6.06 4.65
CA VAL A 79 -0.62 -6.88 4.17
C VAL A 79 -1.90 -6.05 4.19
N ILE A 80 -2.57 -5.98 3.05
CA ILE A 80 -3.88 -5.35 2.92
C ILE A 80 -4.89 -6.47 2.70
N ASP A 81 -5.81 -6.63 3.63
CA ASP A 81 -6.85 -7.64 3.56
C ASP A 81 -8.13 -7.01 3.01
N HIS A 82 -8.65 -7.57 1.93
CA HIS A 82 -9.74 -7.02 1.10
C HIS A 82 -9.31 -5.73 0.41
N GLY A 83 -9.28 -4.61 1.12
CA GLY A 83 -8.64 -3.39 0.67
C GLY A 83 -9.54 -2.32 0.11
N THR A 84 -10.76 -2.65 -0.33
CA THR A 84 -11.65 -1.67 -0.95
C THR A 84 -11.82 -0.45 -0.06
N GLY A 85 -11.63 0.74 -0.64
CA GLY A 85 -11.83 2.00 0.07
C GLY A 85 -10.69 2.46 0.95
N ILE A 86 -9.55 1.76 0.94
CA ILE A 86 -8.36 2.23 1.67
C ILE A 86 -7.82 3.50 1.00
N VAL A 87 -7.49 4.49 1.84
CA VAL A 87 -6.83 5.72 1.39
C VAL A 87 -5.62 5.98 2.28
N ILE A 88 -4.43 6.05 1.69
CA ILE A 88 -3.19 6.35 2.39
C ILE A 88 -2.62 7.64 1.82
N GLY A 89 -2.49 8.67 2.68
CA GLY A 89 -2.12 10.01 2.25
C GLY A 89 -0.63 10.22 2.05
N GLU A 90 -0.29 11.39 1.51
CA GLU A 90 1.06 11.74 1.04
C GLU A 90 2.14 11.61 2.10
N THR A 91 1.89 12.06 3.32
CA THR A 91 2.90 12.06 4.38
C THR A 91 2.71 10.94 5.39
N ALA A 92 1.85 9.97 5.09
CA ALA A 92 1.66 8.81 5.95
C ALA A 92 2.95 7.97 6.00
N GLU A 93 3.21 7.40 7.16
CA GLU A 93 4.34 6.49 7.35
C GLU A 93 3.81 5.20 7.97
N ILE A 94 4.17 4.08 7.35
CA ILE A 94 3.75 2.75 7.80
C ILE A 94 5.00 1.91 8.03
N GLY A 95 5.11 1.33 9.22
CA GLY A 95 6.24 0.49 9.57
C GLY A 95 6.20 -0.88 8.91
N ASP A 96 6.98 -1.80 9.44
CA ASP A 96 7.06 -3.17 8.92
C ASP A 96 5.99 -4.07 9.56
N ASP A 97 5.57 -5.10 8.82
CA ASP A 97 4.67 -6.14 9.33
C ASP A 97 3.32 -5.60 9.80
N VAL A 98 2.76 -4.66 9.05
CA VAL A 98 1.47 -4.04 9.36
C VAL A 98 0.36 -4.72 8.57
N LEU A 99 -0.80 -4.88 9.19
CA LEU A 99 -2.00 -5.40 8.55
C LEU A 99 -3.07 -4.30 8.51
N ILE A 100 -3.62 -4.04 7.32
CA ILE A 100 -4.66 -3.02 7.13
C ILE A 100 -5.87 -3.67 6.47
N TYR A 101 -7.04 -3.41 7.02
CA TYR A 101 -8.31 -3.89 6.46
C TYR A 101 -8.96 -2.83 5.57
N GLN A 102 -10.01 -3.25 4.87
CA GLN A 102 -10.77 -2.39 3.96
C GLN A 102 -11.30 -1.13 4.68
N GLY A 103 -11.48 -0.07 3.93
CA GLY A 103 -12.09 1.15 4.42
C GLY A 103 -11.24 2.03 5.32
N VAL A 104 -10.01 1.63 5.62
CA VAL A 104 -9.12 2.43 6.48
C VAL A 104 -8.63 3.66 5.72
N THR A 105 -8.66 4.82 6.39
CA THR A 105 -8.14 6.06 5.85
C THR A 105 -7.03 6.59 6.75
N LEU A 106 -5.82 6.71 6.19
CA LEU A 106 -4.72 7.42 6.83
C LEU A 106 -4.66 8.81 6.20
N GLY A 107 -5.58 9.65 6.63
CA GLY A 107 -5.82 10.95 6.01
C GLY A 107 -5.35 12.12 6.86
N GLY A 108 -5.41 13.30 6.28
CA GLY A 108 -5.11 14.55 6.94
C GLY A 108 -6.27 15.54 6.77
N THR A 109 -6.18 16.68 7.47
CA THR A 109 -7.23 17.69 7.45
C THR A 109 -7.27 18.48 6.14
N GLY A 110 -6.21 18.46 5.36
CA GLY A 110 -6.10 19.22 4.12
C GLY A 110 -5.71 20.68 4.34
N LYS A 111 -5.61 21.13 5.59
CA LYS A 111 -5.27 22.53 5.90
C LYS A 111 -3.81 22.73 6.25
N ASP A 112 -3.13 21.68 6.69
CA ASP A 112 -1.74 21.75 7.10
C ASP A 112 -0.81 21.37 5.96
N THR A 113 0.40 21.95 5.99
CA THR A 113 1.49 21.55 5.12
C THR A 113 2.50 20.73 5.93
N GLY A 114 3.39 20.03 5.26
CA GLY A 114 4.35 19.17 5.94
C GLY A 114 3.72 17.84 6.36
N LYS A 115 4.16 17.32 7.50
CA LYS A 115 3.67 16.03 8.01
C LYS A 115 2.26 16.19 8.57
N ARG A 116 1.27 15.79 7.79
CA ARG A 116 -0.16 15.92 8.13
C ARG A 116 -0.93 14.61 8.18
N HIS A 117 -0.28 13.51 7.83
CA HIS A 117 -0.91 12.18 7.85
C HIS A 117 -0.31 11.32 8.95
N PRO A 118 -1.06 10.33 9.45
CA PRO A 118 -0.62 9.55 10.61
C PRO A 118 0.57 8.66 10.34
N THR A 119 1.22 8.24 11.42
CA THR A 119 2.29 7.26 11.41
C THR A 119 1.80 6.00 12.10
N VAL A 120 2.01 4.86 11.46
CA VAL A 120 1.64 3.54 11.98
C VAL A 120 2.93 2.78 12.31
N GLY A 121 3.03 2.30 13.54
CA GLY A 121 4.21 1.58 13.99
C GLY A 121 4.31 0.16 13.44
N ASN A 122 5.42 -0.51 13.77
CA ASN A 122 5.64 -1.89 13.34
C ASN A 122 4.66 -2.84 14.02
N ASN A 123 4.28 -3.90 13.30
CA ASN A 123 3.42 -4.97 13.81
C ASN A 123 2.01 -4.52 14.22
N ASP A 124 1.57 -3.37 13.75
CA ASP A 124 0.22 -2.87 14.04
C ASP A 124 -0.83 -3.50 13.12
N MET A 125 -2.07 -3.47 13.62
CA MET A 125 -3.25 -3.90 12.86
C MET A 125 -4.26 -2.76 12.89
N ILE A 126 -4.79 -2.38 11.72
CA ILE A 126 -5.71 -1.26 11.59
C ILE A 126 -6.97 -1.69 10.84
N SER A 127 -8.09 -1.42 11.45
CA SER A 127 -9.37 -1.75 10.84
C SER A 127 -10.32 -0.54 10.86
#